data_296576887d5048f0daf5f0ce2e0fc497
#
_entry.id   296576887d5048f0daf5f0ce2e0fc497
#
_cell.length_a   1.000
_cell.length_b   1.000
_cell.length_c   1.000
_cell.angle_alpha   90.00
_cell.angle_beta   90.00
_cell.angle_gamma   90.00
#
_symmetry.space_group_name_H-M   'P 1'
#
loop_
_entity.id
_entity.type
_entity.pdbx_description
1 polymer ?
#
loop_
_entity_poly.entity_id
_entity_poly.type
_entity_poly.pdbx_seq_one_letter_code
_entity_poly.pdbx_strand_id
1 'polypeptide(L)'
;MEVKLPMMENRILYVRLPCNPIFPIGVVYLSDHVHKLFPNIEQRIFDLGTVPPLDYAAALDSCIDEFKPTLLVFSWRDIQIYAPVGGRGGNPLQNSFEVFYAKNPLIRLRGALGGLKLLLSYYGELWQNIGLIKRGLKRAQKYNADTRLVVGGGAVSVFYEQLGKSLPKGTIISVGEGETLLTKILNGSEFRDERCYVVGETQPRERLIHEQPTPLEKTACNYDYIETIWPEFNYYLQEQDFYIGVQTKRGCPHNCCYCVYTVVEGKQVRINPADEVVAEMRQLYDRGVRNFWFTDAQFIPARKFIDDAVELLQKIIDSGMTDIHWAAYIRADNLTPELCDLMAKTGMNYFEIGITSGSQELVRKMRMGYNLRTVLQNCRDLKAAGFNDLVSVNYSFNVIDERPETIRQTIAYHRELEKIFGADKVEPAIFFIGLQPHTHLEEFAFKEGILKPGYNPMSHMPWNARKLLWNPEPLGSFFGEVCLQAWRRNPNDFGREVMKILEERLGCASLETALTAPIEPKAKQLAGIS
;
A
#
# COMPACT_ATOMS: atom_id res chain seq x y z
N MET A 1 -13.72 41.41 -14.18
CA MET A 1 -12.41 41.51 -14.86
C MET A 1 -11.61 40.29 -14.42
N GLU A 2 -11.70 39.21 -15.19
CA GLU A 2 -10.87 38.02 -14.97
C GLU A 2 -9.43 38.41 -15.29
N VAL A 3 -8.58 38.44 -14.28
CA VAL A 3 -7.14 38.54 -14.48
C VAL A 3 -6.69 37.19 -15.01
N LYS A 4 -6.65 37.02 -16.34
CA LYS A 4 -5.87 35.96 -16.97
C LYS A 4 -4.41 36.20 -16.59
N LEU A 5 -3.92 35.47 -15.61
CA LEU A 5 -2.49 35.37 -15.38
C LEU A 5 -1.83 34.89 -16.70
N PRO A 6 -0.73 35.52 -17.16
CA PRO A 6 -0.04 35.07 -18.37
C PRO A 6 0.32 33.61 -18.19
N MET A 7 0.10 32.79 -19.23
CA MET A 7 0.58 31.43 -19.29
C MET A 7 2.11 31.49 -19.23
N MET A 8 2.67 31.46 -18.03
CA MET A 8 4.10 31.16 -17.88
C MET A 8 4.30 29.75 -18.40
N GLU A 9 5.34 29.52 -19.16
CA GLU A 9 5.75 28.18 -19.60
C GLU A 9 5.80 27.30 -18.34
N ASN A 10 4.79 26.47 -18.16
CA ASN A 10 4.71 25.59 -17.01
C ASN A 10 5.65 24.41 -17.25
N ARG A 11 6.70 24.33 -16.44
CA ARG A 11 7.66 23.23 -16.40
C ARG A 11 7.40 22.45 -15.12
N ILE A 12 6.97 21.19 -15.26
CA ILE A 12 6.60 20.34 -14.13
C ILE A 12 7.71 19.33 -13.87
N LEU A 13 8.25 19.37 -12.66
CA LEU A 13 9.15 18.33 -12.18
C LEU A 13 8.42 17.45 -11.16
N TYR A 14 8.21 16.18 -11.53
CA TYR A 14 7.72 15.15 -10.63
C TYR A 14 8.90 14.50 -9.92
N VAL A 15 8.92 14.58 -8.61
CA VAL A 15 9.96 13.97 -7.78
C VAL A 15 9.35 12.86 -6.95
N ARG A 16 9.75 11.62 -7.22
CA ARG A 16 9.44 10.52 -6.32
C ARG A 16 10.44 10.52 -5.17
N LEU A 17 9.93 10.61 -3.95
CA LEU A 17 10.77 10.55 -2.75
C LEU A 17 11.40 9.16 -2.56
N PRO A 18 12.53 9.06 -1.84
CA PRO A 18 13.19 7.79 -1.56
C PRO A 18 12.22 6.75 -1.00
N CYS A 19 12.19 5.59 -1.63
CA CYS A 19 11.47 4.40 -1.18
C CYS A 19 12.14 3.15 -1.79
N ASN A 20 11.61 1.96 -1.48
CA ASN A 20 12.07 0.76 -2.19
C ASN A 20 11.87 0.93 -3.70
N PRO A 21 12.78 0.42 -4.54
CA PRO A 21 12.66 0.50 -6.00
C PRO A 21 11.45 -0.34 -6.45
N ILE A 22 10.33 0.33 -6.63
CA ILE A 22 9.08 -0.21 -7.17
C ILE A 22 8.63 0.75 -8.24
N PHE A 23 8.15 0.26 -9.36
CA PHE A 23 7.69 1.08 -10.48
C PHE A 23 6.71 2.19 -10.00
N PRO A 24 7.00 3.48 -10.26
CA PRO A 24 6.25 4.61 -9.70
C PRO A 24 4.98 4.95 -10.50
N ILE A 25 4.09 3.99 -10.66
CA ILE A 25 2.91 4.08 -11.53
C ILE A 25 2.05 5.33 -11.31
N GLY A 26 1.91 5.80 -10.07
CA GLY A 26 1.13 6.99 -9.77
C GLY A 26 1.71 8.26 -10.40
N VAL A 27 3.04 8.39 -10.44
CA VAL A 27 3.72 9.52 -11.10
C VAL A 27 3.63 9.39 -12.61
N VAL A 28 3.77 8.18 -13.13
CA VAL A 28 3.65 7.87 -14.56
C VAL A 28 2.28 8.26 -15.07
N TYR A 29 1.21 7.80 -14.42
CA TYR A 29 -0.16 8.14 -14.82
C TYR A 29 -0.48 9.63 -14.70
N LEU A 30 0.05 10.27 -13.66
CA LEU A 30 -0.18 11.70 -13.46
C LEU A 30 0.50 12.54 -14.56
N SER A 31 1.73 12.17 -14.96
CA SER A 31 2.44 12.86 -16.05
C SER A 31 1.81 12.60 -17.42
N ASP A 32 1.36 11.37 -17.67
CA ASP A 32 0.63 11.03 -18.91
C ASP A 32 -0.71 11.78 -19.01
N HIS A 33 -1.46 11.84 -17.91
CA HIS A 33 -2.71 12.61 -17.84
C HIS A 33 -2.48 14.09 -18.18
N VAL A 34 -1.45 14.70 -17.59
CA VAL A 34 -1.09 16.09 -17.89
C VAL A 34 -0.66 16.24 -19.35
N HIS A 35 0.12 15.33 -19.89
CA HIS A 35 0.53 15.38 -21.30
C HIS A 35 -0.66 15.33 -22.27
N LYS A 36 -1.63 14.46 -22.02
CA LYS A 36 -2.83 14.34 -22.86
C LYS A 36 -3.67 15.61 -22.89
N LEU A 37 -3.76 16.31 -21.77
CA LEU A 37 -4.55 17.55 -21.68
C LEU A 37 -3.75 18.81 -22.03
N PHE A 38 -2.45 18.80 -21.79
CA PHE A 38 -1.55 19.94 -21.94
C PHE A 38 -0.25 19.54 -22.65
N PRO A 39 -0.31 19.16 -23.94
CA PRO A 39 0.85 18.59 -24.65
C PRO A 39 2.05 19.53 -24.78
N ASN A 40 1.85 20.84 -24.59
CA ASN A 40 2.89 21.86 -24.67
C ASN A 40 3.61 22.13 -23.33
N ILE A 41 3.18 21.49 -22.23
CA ILE A 41 3.84 21.64 -20.94
C ILE A 41 5.06 20.72 -20.92
N GLU A 42 6.22 21.28 -20.63
CA GLU A 42 7.45 20.52 -20.44
C GLU A 42 7.40 19.78 -19.11
N GLN A 43 7.63 18.48 -19.12
CA GLN A 43 7.57 17.62 -17.95
C GLN A 43 8.87 16.83 -17.79
N ARG A 44 9.21 16.49 -16.53
CA ARG A 44 10.30 15.58 -16.20
C ARG A 44 9.91 14.75 -14.97
N ILE A 45 10.21 13.46 -15.00
CA ILE A 45 10.14 12.57 -13.83
C ILE A 45 11.56 12.40 -13.29
N PHE A 46 11.72 12.50 -11.98
CA PHE A 46 12.95 12.23 -11.27
C PHE A 46 12.70 11.30 -10.09
N ASP A 47 13.30 10.11 -10.13
CA ASP A 47 13.08 9.07 -9.13
C ASP A 47 14.27 8.97 -8.17
N LEU A 48 14.10 9.47 -6.96
CA LEU A 48 15.11 9.32 -5.90
C LEU A 48 15.26 7.87 -5.40
N GLY A 49 14.30 6.98 -5.71
CA GLY A 49 14.42 5.55 -5.37
C GLY A 49 15.57 4.85 -6.11
N THR A 50 16.01 5.37 -7.25
CA THR A 50 17.13 4.85 -8.05
C THR A 50 18.48 5.50 -7.69
N VAL A 51 18.48 6.53 -6.85
CA VAL A 51 19.69 7.29 -6.47
C VAL A 51 20.27 6.72 -5.18
N PRO A 52 21.63 6.65 -5.05
CA PRO A 52 22.26 6.31 -3.76
C PRO A 52 21.89 7.30 -2.66
N PRO A 53 21.68 6.86 -1.43
CA PRO A 53 21.15 7.70 -0.35
C PRO A 53 21.99 8.91 0.03
N LEU A 54 23.30 8.79 -0.09
CA LEU A 54 24.20 9.91 0.21
C LEU A 54 24.10 11.04 -0.81
N ASP A 55 23.57 10.72 -2.00
CA ASP A 55 23.55 11.63 -3.15
C ASP A 55 22.18 12.29 -3.36
N TYR A 56 21.13 11.91 -2.61
CA TYR A 56 19.78 12.43 -2.79
C TYR A 56 19.69 13.95 -2.91
N ALA A 57 20.35 14.66 -2.01
CA ALA A 57 20.30 16.11 -1.98
C ALA A 57 21.04 16.75 -3.16
N ALA A 58 22.20 16.20 -3.52
CA ALA A 58 23.00 16.69 -4.65
C ALA A 58 22.31 16.39 -5.99
N ALA A 59 21.78 15.18 -6.15
CA ALA A 59 21.07 14.76 -7.34
C ALA A 59 19.78 15.57 -7.57
N LEU A 60 19.02 15.83 -6.49
CA LEU A 60 17.83 16.70 -6.55
C LEU A 60 18.20 18.12 -6.97
N ASP A 61 19.24 18.70 -6.37
CA ASP A 61 19.71 20.04 -6.73
C ASP A 61 20.13 20.11 -8.20
N SER A 62 20.90 19.13 -8.69
CA SER A 62 21.33 19.07 -10.08
C SER A 62 20.15 18.99 -11.05
N CYS A 63 19.19 18.12 -10.75
CA CYS A 63 17.98 17.99 -11.56
C CYS A 63 17.18 19.30 -11.62
N ILE A 64 17.03 19.99 -10.48
CA ILE A 64 16.31 21.28 -10.43
C ILE A 64 17.07 22.38 -11.16
N ASP A 65 18.41 22.42 -11.03
CA ASP A 65 19.25 23.44 -11.70
C ASP A 65 19.18 23.31 -13.22
N GLU A 66 19.16 22.07 -13.71
CA GLU A 66 19.03 21.78 -15.14
C GLU A 66 17.62 22.09 -15.64
N PHE A 67 16.60 21.57 -14.95
CA PHE A 67 15.22 21.63 -15.43
C PHE A 67 14.50 22.95 -15.10
N LYS A 68 14.85 23.65 -14.01
CA LYS A 68 14.26 24.95 -13.57
C LYS A 68 12.73 24.93 -13.52
N PRO A 69 12.11 24.06 -12.71
CA PRO A 69 10.66 23.87 -12.70
C PRO A 69 9.92 25.10 -12.19
N THR A 70 8.70 25.34 -12.72
CA THR A 70 7.73 26.31 -12.20
C THR A 70 6.71 25.65 -11.29
N LEU A 71 6.54 24.32 -11.41
CA LEU A 71 5.72 23.49 -10.54
C LEU A 71 6.52 22.26 -10.09
N LEU A 72 6.65 22.09 -8.79
CA LEU A 72 7.22 20.89 -8.17
C LEU A 72 6.11 19.99 -7.66
N VAL A 73 6.15 18.72 -8.02
CA VAL A 73 5.21 17.70 -7.57
C VAL A 73 5.98 16.59 -6.87
N PHE A 74 5.92 16.53 -5.54
CA PHE A 74 6.54 15.45 -4.79
C PHE A 74 5.54 14.32 -4.54
N SER A 75 5.95 13.09 -4.85
CA SER A 75 5.19 11.88 -4.56
C SER A 75 5.84 11.09 -3.43
N TRP A 76 5.10 10.89 -2.34
CA TRP A 76 5.50 10.06 -1.20
C TRP A 76 4.58 8.84 -1.14
N ARG A 77 5.09 7.71 -1.64
CA ARG A 77 4.28 6.52 -1.87
C ARG A 77 3.94 5.75 -0.59
N ASP A 78 4.93 5.52 0.29
CA ASP A 78 4.82 4.51 1.33
C ASP A 78 3.79 4.87 2.39
N ILE A 79 2.63 4.22 2.34
CA ILE A 79 1.56 4.35 3.35
C ILE A 79 2.03 3.90 4.75
N GLN A 80 3.06 3.09 4.82
CA GLN A 80 3.78 2.77 6.05
C GLN A 80 4.98 3.72 6.16
N ILE A 81 4.70 4.97 6.50
CA ILE A 81 5.71 6.04 6.61
C ILE A 81 6.89 5.70 7.52
N TYR A 82 6.75 4.63 8.29
CA TYR A 82 7.73 4.11 9.25
C TYR A 82 8.53 2.91 8.74
N ALA A 83 8.19 2.35 7.58
CA ALA A 83 8.94 1.23 7.03
C ALA A 83 10.28 1.74 6.50
N PRO A 84 11.42 1.25 7.03
CA PRO A 84 12.72 1.69 6.54
C PRO A 84 12.90 1.26 5.10
N VAL A 85 13.42 2.16 4.29
CA VAL A 85 13.80 1.85 2.92
C VAL A 85 14.99 0.88 2.92
N GLY A 86 14.80 -0.30 2.34
CA GLY A 86 15.84 -1.20 1.90
C GLY A 86 16.99 -1.47 2.88
N GLY A 87 16.77 -2.26 3.92
CA GLY A 87 17.85 -2.93 4.67
C GLY A 87 18.78 -2.03 5.48
N ARG A 88 18.54 -0.73 5.58
CA ARG A 88 19.34 0.18 6.38
C ARG A 88 19.00 0.06 7.86
N GLY A 89 19.95 -0.36 8.65
CA GLY A 89 19.81 -0.31 10.10
C GLY A 89 19.53 -1.65 10.80
N GLY A 90 19.64 -2.77 10.11
CA GLY A 90 19.38 -4.10 10.65
C GLY A 90 17.92 -4.51 10.50
N ASN A 91 17.56 -5.65 11.07
CA ASN A 91 16.18 -6.12 11.00
C ASN A 91 15.30 -5.41 12.04
N PRO A 92 14.35 -4.54 11.62
CA PRO A 92 13.50 -3.79 12.54
C PRO A 92 12.66 -4.71 13.43
N LEU A 93 12.18 -5.81 12.87
CA LEU A 93 11.36 -6.78 13.59
C LEU A 93 12.17 -7.45 14.70
N GLN A 94 13.39 -7.92 14.42
CA GLN A 94 14.26 -8.55 15.40
C GLN A 94 14.54 -7.60 16.56
N ASN A 95 14.99 -6.38 16.28
CA ASN A 95 15.31 -5.41 17.31
C ASN A 95 14.09 -5.09 18.18
N SER A 96 12.91 -4.92 17.57
CA SER A 96 11.66 -4.69 18.29
C SER A 96 11.30 -5.86 19.20
N PHE A 97 11.37 -7.09 18.69
CA PHE A 97 11.08 -8.29 19.48
C PHE A 97 12.08 -8.47 20.64
N GLU A 98 13.36 -8.21 20.42
CA GLU A 98 14.37 -8.29 21.48
C GLU A 98 14.16 -7.24 22.57
N VAL A 99 13.90 -5.98 22.21
CA VAL A 99 13.64 -4.88 23.17
C VAL A 99 12.41 -5.15 24.02
N PHE A 100 11.30 -5.52 23.37
CA PHE A 100 10.02 -5.54 24.06
C PHE A 100 9.72 -6.88 24.72
N TYR A 101 10.25 -8.00 24.21
CA TYR A 101 9.78 -9.33 24.61
C TYR A 101 10.88 -10.29 25.07
N ALA A 102 12.18 -9.98 24.90
CA ALA A 102 13.23 -10.85 25.43
C ALA A 102 13.23 -10.85 26.97
N LYS A 103 13.29 -12.03 27.58
CA LYS A 103 13.40 -12.19 29.04
C LYS A 103 14.83 -11.88 29.54
N ASN A 104 15.83 -12.19 28.74
CA ASN A 104 17.25 -11.92 29.08
C ASN A 104 17.59 -10.43 28.93
N PRO A 105 18.07 -9.77 30.00
CA PRO A 105 18.39 -8.34 29.99
C PRO A 105 19.52 -7.98 29.01
N LEU A 106 20.48 -8.85 28.77
CA LEU A 106 21.56 -8.63 27.79
C LEU A 106 21.03 -8.60 26.36
N ILE A 107 20.05 -9.47 26.06
CA ILE A 107 19.38 -9.48 24.75
C ILE A 107 18.53 -8.22 24.59
N ARG A 108 17.83 -7.80 25.65
CA ARG A 108 17.08 -6.52 25.65
C ARG A 108 18.00 -5.35 25.39
N LEU A 109 19.19 -5.31 26.02
CA LEU A 109 20.17 -4.25 25.82
C LEU A 109 20.67 -4.25 24.36
N ARG A 110 20.99 -5.42 23.81
CA ARG A 110 21.39 -5.56 22.40
C ARG A 110 20.29 -5.04 21.47
N GLY A 111 19.06 -5.48 21.69
CA GLY A 111 17.90 -5.02 20.95
C GLY A 111 17.68 -3.49 21.09
N ALA A 112 17.90 -2.93 22.29
CA ALA A 112 17.79 -1.49 22.52
C ALA A 112 18.85 -0.69 21.74
N LEU A 113 20.09 -1.17 21.66
CA LEU A 113 21.13 -0.54 20.85
C LEU A 113 20.81 -0.62 19.35
N GLY A 114 20.35 -1.78 18.87
CA GLY A 114 19.86 -1.94 17.50
C GLY A 114 18.60 -1.10 17.24
N GLY A 115 17.68 -1.07 18.19
CA GLY A 115 16.47 -0.25 18.15
C GLY A 115 16.75 1.25 18.14
N LEU A 116 17.76 1.71 18.87
CA LEU A 116 18.18 3.11 18.82
C LEU A 116 18.73 3.48 17.44
N LYS A 117 19.58 2.62 16.87
CA LYS A 117 20.09 2.81 15.50
C LYS A 117 18.95 2.86 14.49
N LEU A 118 17.99 1.95 14.62
CA LEU A 118 16.79 1.91 13.79
C LEU A 118 15.94 3.18 13.95
N LEU A 119 15.71 3.61 15.20
CA LEU A 119 14.96 4.83 15.50
C LEU A 119 15.61 6.06 14.87
N LEU A 120 16.93 6.17 14.94
CA LEU A 120 17.69 7.25 14.30
C LEU A 120 17.58 7.17 12.77
N SER A 121 17.56 5.96 12.18
CA SER A 121 17.33 5.77 10.76
C SER A 121 15.94 6.24 10.35
N TYR A 122 14.89 5.84 11.06
CA TYR A 122 13.52 6.26 10.79
C TYR A 122 13.33 7.77 10.87
N TYR A 123 13.81 8.38 11.95
CA TYR A 123 13.77 9.83 12.05
C TYR A 123 14.58 10.48 10.94
N GLY A 124 15.74 9.90 10.63
CA GLY A 124 16.58 10.35 9.54
C GLY A 124 15.81 10.34 8.22
N GLU A 125 15.16 9.25 7.88
CA GLU A 125 14.42 9.09 6.61
C GLU A 125 13.19 10.00 6.54
N LEU A 126 12.37 10.05 7.59
CA LEU A 126 11.22 10.95 7.65
C LEU A 126 11.62 12.40 7.49
N TRP A 127 12.61 12.85 8.29
CA TRP A 127 13.11 14.22 8.25
C TRP A 127 13.91 14.49 6.98
N GLN A 128 14.59 13.48 6.42
CA GLN A 128 15.25 13.57 5.13
C GLN A 128 14.23 13.86 4.03
N ASN A 129 13.12 13.13 3.98
CA ASN A 129 12.08 13.35 2.97
C ASN A 129 11.45 14.74 3.10
N ILE A 130 11.12 15.18 4.32
CA ILE A 130 10.64 16.55 4.57
C ILE A 130 11.72 17.57 4.19
N GLY A 131 12.98 17.28 4.49
CA GLY A 131 14.14 18.10 4.12
C GLY A 131 14.34 18.23 2.63
N LEU A 132 14.18 17.13 1.88
CA LEU A 132 14.26 17.11 0.40
C LEU A 132 13.16 17.96 -0.23
N ILE A 133 11.92 17.85 0.27
CA ILE A 133 10.81 18.69 -0.18
C ILE A 133 11.11 20.17 0.02
N LYS A 134 11.55 20.56 1.23
CA LYS A 134 11.89 21.95 1.55
C LYS A 134 13.08 22.46 0.73
N ARG A 135 14.10 21.61 0.56
CA ARG A 135 15.30 21.92 -0.24
C ARG A 135 14.92 22.13 -1.69
N GLY A 136 14.10 21.22 -2.27
CA GLY A 136 13.66 21.32 -3.65
C GLY A 136 12.91 22.61 -3.93
N LEU A 137 11.95 22.98 -3.08
CA LEU A 137 11.24 24.24 -3.22
C LEU A 137 12.20 25.44 -3.14
N LYS A 138 13.05 25.50 -2.10
CA LYS A 138 14.02 26.59 -1.94
C LYS A 138 14.98 26.69 -3.13
N ARG A 139 15.36 25.54 -3.73
CA ARG A 139 16.25 25.51 -4.89
C ARG A 139 15.56 26.03 -6.13
N ALA A 140 14.35 25.57 -6.40
CA ALA A 140 13.57 26.00 -7.57
C ALA A 140 13.22 27.50 -7.50
N GLN A 141 12.91 28.03 -6.33
CA GLN A 141 12.62 29.44 -6.10
C GLN A 141 13.80 30.38 -6.38
N LYS A 142 15.03 29.87 -6.53
CA LYS A 142 16.16 30.68 -7.01
C LYS A 142 16.03 31.04 -8.51
N TYR A 143 15.32 30.22 -9.28
CA TYR A 143 15.09 30.42 -10.70
C TYR A 143 13.74 31.09 -10.99
N ASN A 144 12.72 30.70 -10.22
CA ASN A 144 11.39 31.30 -10.30
C ASN A 144 10.81 31.42 -8.86
N ALA A 145 10.73 32.64 -8.36
CA ALA A 145 10.22 32.93 -7.00
C ALA A 145 8.79 32.41 -6.77
N ASP A 146 7.98 32.34 -7.83
CA ASP A 146 6.57 31.90 -7.79
C ASP A 146 6.40 30.39 -7.97
N THR A 147 7.52 29.62 -7.93
CA THR A 147 7.44 28.15 -8.02
C THR A 147 6.48 27.61 -6.97
N ARG A 148 5.47 26.87 -7.46
CA ARG A 148 4.47 26.22 -6.61
C ARG A 148 4.90 24.81 -6.24
N LEU A 149 4.40 24.34 -5.09
CA LEU A 149 4.70 23.02 -4.54
C LEU A 149 3.41 22.24 -4.29
N VAL A 150 3.32 21.07 -4.92
CA VAL A 150 2.30 20.05 -4.65
C VAL A 150 2.97 18.85 -4.01
N VAL A 151 2.37 18.30 -2.97
CA VAL A 151 2.84 17.09 -2.29
C VAL A 151 1.69 16.10 -2.19
N GLY A 152 1.88 14.89 -2.70
CA GLY A 152 0.85 13.86 -2.75
C GLY A 152 1.42 12.44 -2.61
N GLY A 153 0.58 11.44 -2.88
CA GLY A 153 0.89 10.03 -2.77
C GLY A 153 0.32 9.36 -1.52
N GLY A 154 0.51 8.06 -1.39
CA GLY A 154 -0.12 7.25 -0.35
C GLY A 154 0.16 7.71 1.07
N ALA A 155 1.44 7.98 1.41
CA ALA A 155 1.83 8.49 2.72
C ALA A 155 1.17 9.84 3.03
N VAL A 156 1.16 10.74 2.05
CA VAL A 156 0.57 12.06 2.21
C VAL A 156 -0.94 11.95 2.42
N SER A 157 -1.60 11.06 1.69
CA SER A 157 -3.04 10.83 1.82
C SER A 157 -3.45 10.33 3.21
N VAL A 158 -2.61 9.50 3.83
CA VAL A 158 -2.88 8.96 5.17
C VAL A 158 -2.48 9.93 6.28
N PHE A 159 -1.35 10.64 6.13
CA PHE A 159 -0.77 11.49 7.17
C PHE A 159 -0.85 12.99 6.85
N TYR A 160 -1.81 13.41 6.03
CA TYR A 160 -1.89 14.78 5.51
C TYR A 160 -1.89 15.85 6.62
N GLU A 161 -2.59 15.63 7.73
CA GLU A 161 -2.67 16.58 8.83
C GLU A 161 -1.33 16.76 9.55
N GLN A 162 -0.62 15.65 9.77
CA GLN A 162 0.66 15.65 10.48
C GLN A 162 1.78 16.18 9.59
N LEU A 163 1.81 15.78 8.32
CA LEU A 163 2.78 16.24 7.33
C LEU A 163 2.62 17.73 7.05
N GLY A 164 1.37 18.21 6.93
CA GLY A 164 1.09 19.62 6.70
C GLY A 164 1.70 20.55 7.76
N LYS A 165 1.78 20.12 9.02
CA LYS A 165 2.43 20.89 10.10
C LYS A 165 3.95 21.06 9.89
N SER A 166 4.56 20.21 9.06
CA SER A 166 6.00 20.20 8.83
C SER A 166 6.41 20.74 7.46
N LEU A 167 5.47 20.98 6.56
CA LEU A 167 5.71 21.46 5.21
C LEU A 167 5.66 23.00 5.12
N PRO A 168 6.29 23.62 4.10
CA PRO A 168 6.27 25.06 3.92
C PRO A 168 4.86 25.61 3.73
N LYS A 169 4.63 26.85 4.20
CA LYS A 169 3.39 27.59 3.91
C LYS A 169 3.20 27.72 2.39
N GLY A 170 1.97 27.61 1.92
CA GLY A 170 1.64 27.63 0.49
C GLY A 170 1.79 26.26 -0.20
N THR A 171 2.27 25.21 0.50
CA THR A 171 2.28 23.85 -0.05
C THR A 171 0.85 23.35 -0.28
N ILE A 172 0.56 22.87 -1.47
CA ILE A 172 -0.70 22.22 -1.80
C ILE A 172 -0.57 20.72 -1.45
N ILE A 173 -1.34 20.26 -0.49
CA ILE A 173 -1.39 18.84 -0.08
C ILE A 173 -2.52 18.17 -0.88
N SER A 174 -2.16 17.15 -1.69
CA SER A 174 -3.12 16.30 -2.40
C SER A 174 -3.44 15.05 -1.58
N VAL A 175 -4.72 14.78 -1.34
CA VAL A 175 -5.19 13.59 -0.61
C VAL A 175 -5.87 12.64 -1.59
N GLY A 176 -5.26 11.48 -1.85
CA GLY A 176 -5.71 10.53 -2.87
C GLY A 176 -5.17 10.85 -4.26
N GLU A 177 -6.06 10.93 -5.24
CA GLU A 177 -5.73 11.12 -6.65
C GLU A 177 -5.39 12.58 -6.96
N GLY A 178 -4.41 12.79 -7.82
CA GLY A 178 -3.88 14.12 -8.11
C GLY A 178 -4.25 14.68 -9.50
N GLU A 179 -4.84 13.89 -10.38
CA GLU A 179 -5.04 14.22 -11.78
C GLU A 179 -5.95 15.46 -11.95
N THR A 180 -7.13 15.43 -11.33
CA THR A 180 -8.08 16.55 -11.40
C THR A 180 -7.53 17.80 -10.72
N LEU A 181 -6.84 17.63 -9.59
CA LEU A 181 -6.18 18.72 -8.88
C LEU A 181 -5.14 19.41 -9.78
N LEU A 182 -4.24 18.65 -10.43
CA LEU A 182 -3.25 19.23 -11.34
C LEU A 182 -3.90 19.90 -12.54
N THR A 183 -4.93 19.27 -13.13
CA THR A 183 -5.70 19.88 -14.23
C THR A 183 -6.23 21.26 -13.86
N LYS A 184 -6.84 21.41 -12.67
CA LYS A 184 -7.35 22.70 -12.19
C LYS A 184 -6.24 23.71 -11.91
N ILE A 185 -5.13 23.27 -11.30
CA ILE A 185 -3.96 24.11 -11.05
C ILE A 185 -3.39 24.68 -12.35
N LEU A 186 -3.26 23.83 -13.38
CA LEU A 186 -2.68 24.22 -14.66
C LEU A 186 -3.60 25.13 -15.48
N ASN A 187 -4.90 24.92 -15.39
CA ASN A 187 -5.91 25.80 -16.02
C ASN A 187 -6.10 27.12 -15.28
N GLY A 188 -5.50 27.31 -14.10
CA GLY A 188 -5.76 28.48 -13.24
C GLY A 188 -7.17 28.50 -12.66
N SER A 189 -7.84 27.36 -12.60
CA SER A 189 -9.19 27.20 -12.04
C SER A 189 -9.16 27.06 -10.52
N GLU A 190 -10.31 27.31 -9.86
CA GLU A 190 -10.46 27.02 -8.44
C GLU A 190 -10.32 25.51 -8.19
N PHE A 191 -9.49 25.14 -7.23
CA PHE A 191 -9.18 23.75 -6.92
C PHE A 191 -9.40 23.36 -5.45
N ARG A 192 -9.80 24.32 -4.59
CA ARG A 192 -10.00 24.06 -3.15
C ARG A 192 -11.21 23.18 -2.85
N ASP A 193 -12.04 22.92 -3.83
CA ASP A 193 -13.13 21.94 -3.81
C ASP A 193 -12.63 20.48 -4.01
N GLU A 194 -11.41 20.31 -4.54
CA GLU A 194 -10.78 18.98 -4.65
C GLU A 194 -10.31 18.44 -3.29
N ARG A 195 -9.94 17.16 -3.26
CA ARG A 195 -9.40 16.50 -2.05
C ARG A 195 -8.00 17.02 -1.71
N CYS A 196 -7.92 18.30 -1.35
CA CYS A 196 -6.67 18.98 -1.05
C CYS A 196 -6.86 20.10 -0.02
N TYR A 197 -5.76 20.63 0.49
CA TYR A 197 -5.73 21.89 1.22
C TYR A 197 -4.37 22.59 1.06
N VAL A 198 -4.32 23.89 1.35
CA VAL A 198 -3.10 24.69 1.25
C VAL A 198 -2.56 25.00 2.63
N VAL A 199 -1.32 24.58 2.91
CA VAL A 199 -0.67 24.73 4.22
C VAL A 199 -0.57 26.19 4.62
N GLY A 200 -1.12 26.53 5.78
CA GLY A 200 -1.09 27.87 6.36
C GLY A 200 -2.08 28.88 5.74
N GLU A 201 -2.91 28.47 4.78
CA GLU A 201 -3.97 29.28 4.19
C GLU A 201 -5.35 28.71 4.48
N THR A 202 -5.49 27.39 4.34
CA THR A 202 -6.75 26.67 4.62
C THR A 202 -6.52 25.60 5.65
N GLN A 203 -7.60 25.20 6.33
CA GLN A 203 -7.61 23.98 7.15
C GLN A 203 -8.17 22.83 6.31
N PRO A 204 -7.74 21.57 6.57
CA PRO A 204 -8.39 20.43 5.97
C PRO A 204 -9.88 20.43 6.28
N ARG A 205 -10.71 20.15 5.27
CA ARG A 205 -12.14 19.98 5.50
C ARG A 205 -12.40 18.76 6.39
N GLU A 206 -13.36 18.84 7.31
CA GLU A 206 -13.63 17.80 8.33
C GLU A 206 -13.82 16.40 7.71
N ARG A 207 -14.39 16.31 6.51
CA ARG A 207 -14.68 15.06 5.81
C ARG A 207 -13.83 14.82 4.57
N LEU A 208 -12.71 15.48 4.44
CA LEU A 208 -11.86 15.40 3.25
C LEU A 208 -11.56 13.98 2.80
N ILE A 209 -11.28 13.08 3.75
CA ILE A 209 -10.99 11.65 3.49
C ILE A 209 -12.21 10.84 3.05
N HIS A 210 -13.42 11.32 3.32
CA HIS A 210 -14.68 10.65 2.96
C HIS A 210 -15.24 11.11 1.62
N GLU A 211 -14.69 12.19 1.07
CA GLU A 211 -15.06 12.67 -0.25
C GLU A 211 -14.63 11.65 -1.31
N GLN A 212 -15.48 11.47 -2.31
CA GLN A 212 -15.12 10.57 -3.42
C GLN A 212 -14.20 11.31 -4.38
N PRO A 213 -13.18 10.63 -4.94
CA PRO A 213 -12.39 11.20 -6.02
C PRO A 213 -13.28 11.52 -7.22
N THR A 214 -12.93 12.57 -7.94
CA THR A 214 -13.60 12.90 -9.21
C THR A 214 -13.39 11.78 -10.22
N PRO A 215 -14.44 11.21 -10.83
CA PRO A 215 -14.28 10.19 -11.84
C PRO A 215 -13.46 10.71 -13.02
N LEU A 216 -12.49 9.93 -13.47
CA LEU A 216 -11.71 10.20 -14.66
C LEU A 216 -11.90 9.04 -15.64
N GLU A 217 -12.12 9.36 -16.89
CA GLU A 217 -12.01 8.39 -17.96
C GLU A 217 -10.52 8.05 -18.15
N LYS A 218 -10.19 6.78 -18.03
CA LYS A 218 -8.82 6.32 -18.18
C LYS A 218 -8.59 5.78 -19.57
N THR A 219 -7.52 6.24 -20.19
CA THR A 219 -6.96 5.73 -21.44
C THR A 219 -5.60 5.11 -21.18
N ALA A 220 -5.14 4.23 -22.06
CA ALA A 220 -3.82 3.61 -21.96
C ALA A 220 -2.71 4.66 -21.80
N CYS A 221 -1.75 4.38 -20.91
CA CYS A 221 -0.59 5.24 -20.73
C CYS A 221 0.27 5.26 -22.00
N ASN A 222 0.78 6.43 -22.36
CA ASN A 222 1.68 6.60 -23.50
C ASN A 222 3.13 6.42 -23.03
N TYR A 223 3.64 5.20 -23.10
CA TYR A 223 5.01 4.90 -22.67
C TYR A 223 6.09 5.45 -23.61
N ASP A 224 5.79 5.73 -24.90
CA ASP A 224 6.71 6.42 -25.77
C ASP A 224 7.00 7.84 -25.27
N TYR A 225 5.96 8.52 -24.79
CA TYR A 225 6.14 9.82 -24.14
C TYR A 225 6.86 9.70 -22.79
N ILE A 226 6.50 8.74 -21.95
CA ILE A 226 7.11 8.53 -20.62
C ILE A 226 8.63 8.34 -20.74
N GLU A 227 9.11 7.58 -21.71
CA GLU A 227 10.55 7.40 -21.97
C GLU A 227 11.26 8.73 -22.25
N THR A 228 10.60 9.69 -22.91
CA THR A 228 11.21 10.99 -23.21
C THR A 228 11.40 11.89 -22.01
N ILE A 229 10.57 11.73 -20.97
CA ILE A 229 10.56 12.60 -19.78
C ILE A 229 11.16 11.94 -18.53
N TRP A 230 11.53 10.67 -18.61
CA TRP A 230 12.04 9.90 -17.48
C TRP A 230 13.33 9.14 -17.83
N PRO A 231 14.51 9.76 -17.58
CA PRO A 231 15.80 9.15 -17.94
C PRO A 231 16.06 7.77 -17.32
N GLU A 232 15.52 7.53 -16.10
CA GLU A 232 15.73 6.28 -15.37
C GLU A 232 14.67 5.20 -15.69
N PHE A 233 13.79 5.41 -16.68
CA PHE A 233 12.72 4.48 -17.04
C PHE A 233 13.25 3.06 -17.31
N ASN A 234 14.35 2.94 -18.05
CA ASN A 234 14.96 1.65 -18.39
C ASN A 234 15.51 0.89 -17.17
N TYR A 235 15.76 1.54 -16.03
CA TYR A 235 16.15 0.86 -14.80
C TYR A 235 15.15 -0.22 -14.39
N TYR A 236 13.86 0.07 -14.51
CA TYR A 236 12.80 -0.86 -14.14
C TYR A 236 12.53 -1.94 -15.18
N LEU A 237 12.88 -1.71 -16.44
CA LEU A 237 12.67 -2.67 -17.52
C LEU A 237 13.78 -3.72 -17.60
N GLN A 238 15.00 -3.38 -17.16
CA GLN A 238 16.17 -4.26 -17.24
C GLN A 238 16.21 -5.33 -16.15
N GLU A 239 15.56 -5.09 -15.02
CA GLU A 239 15.52 -6.02 -13.89
C GLU A 239 14.39 -7.03 -14.11
N GLN A 240 14.72 -8.25 -14.51
CA GLN A 240 13.74 -9.31 -14.84
C GLN A 240 12.85 -9.72 -13.66
N ASP A 241 13.27 -9.43 -12.43
CA ASP A 241 12.52 -9.78 -11.21
C ASP A 241 11.51 -8.70 -10.80
N PHE A 242 11.50 -7.52 -11.44
CA PHE A 242 10.52 -6.49 -11.13
C PHE A 242 9.18 -6.75 -11.79
N TYR A 243 8.13 -6.62 -10.97
CA TYR A 243 6.78 -6.50 -11.47
C TYR A 243 6.50 -5.04 -11.83
N ILE A 244 6.11 -4.81 -13.08
CA ILE A 244 5.65 -3.48 -13.52
C ILE A 244 4.17 -3.34 -13.18
N GLY A 245 3.86 -2.26 -12.48
CA GLY A 245 2.48 -1.99 -12.07
C GLY A 245 1.60 -1.57 -13.25
N VAL A 246 0.42 -2.18 -13.37
CA VAL A 246 -0.67 -1.73 -14.25
C VAL A 246 -1.94 -1.67 -13.41
N GLN A 247 -2.77 -0.65 -13.62
CA GLN A 247 -3.97 -0.47 -12.82
C GLN A 247 -5.22 -0.79 -13.63
N THR A 248 -5.98 -1.80 -13.18
CA THR A 248 -7.23 -2.21 -13.84
C THR A 248 -8.45 -1.48 -13.28
N LYS A 249 -8.38 -1.02 -12.04
CA LYS A 249 -9.44 -0.25 -11.37
C LYS A 249 -8.91 0.52 -10.17
N ARG A 250 -9.71 1.46 -9.69
CA ARG A 250 -9.46 2.23 -8.45
C ARG A 250 -10.65 2.10 -7.50
N GLY A 251 -10.38 2.22 -6.20
CA GLY A 251 -11.38 2.19 -5.16
C GLY A 251 -11.66 0.79 -4.59
N CYS A 252 -12.11 0.76 -3.33
CA CYS A 252 -12.43 -0.48 -2.64
C CYS A 252 -13.73 -0.32 -1.84
N PRO A 253 -14.77 -1.15 -2.09
CA PRO A 253 -16.07 -1.00 -1.42
C PRO A 253 -16.07 -1.55 0.01
N HIS A 254 -14.98 -2.21 0.42
CA HIS A 254 -14.89 -2.86 1.72
C HIS A 254 -14.60 -1.89 2.85
N ASN A 255 -14.87 -2.33 4.07
CA ASN A 255 -14.74 -1.54 5.28
C ASN A 255 -13.89 -2.27 6.34
N CYS A 256 -12.82 -2.95 5.87
CA CYS A 256 -11.87 -3.61 6.76
C CYS A 256 -11.36 -2.62 7.80
N CYS A 257 -11.42 -3.00 9.09
CA CYS A 257 -11.28 -2.02 10.17
C CYS A 257 -9.91 -1.32 10.24
N TYR A 258 -8.88 -1.88 9.63
CA TYR A 258 -7.50 -1.37 9.66
C TYR A 258 -7.02 -0.77 8.33
N CYS A 259 -7.85 -0.85 7.27
CA CYS A 259 -7.39 -0.59 5.92
C CYS A 259 -7.53 0.88 5.53
N VAL A 260 -6.48 1.45 4.94
CA VAL A 260 -6.43 2.85 4.48
C VAL A 260 -6.73 3.03 2.99
N TYR A 261 -6.94 1.96 2.24
CA TYR A 261 -7.20 2.09 0.80
C TYR A 261 -8.43 2.94 0.49
N THR A 262 -9.47 2.88 1.33
CA THR A 262 -10.66 3.73 1.19
C THR A 262 -10.37 5.22 1.42
N VAL A 263 -9.31 5.54 2.16
CA VAL A 263 -8.82 6.92 2.33
C VAL A 263 -8.09 7.37 1.08
N VAL A 264 -7.27 6.48 0.48
CA VAL A 264 -6.45 6.81 -0.69
C VAL A 264 -7.28 6.87 -1.97
N GLU A 265 -8.06 5.82 -2.27
CA GLU A 265 -8.75 5.63 -3.55
C GLU A 265 -10.27 5.84 -3.49
N GLY A 266 -10.84 6.01 -2.28
CA GLY A 266 -12.28 6.08 -2.10
C GLY A 266 -12.97 4.71 -2.08
N LYS A 267 -14.29 4.73 -1.85
CA LYS A 267 -15.13 3.52 -1.76
C LYS A 267 -15.77 3.12 -3.08
N GLN A 268 -15.93 4.05 -4.00
CA GLN A 268 -16.51 3.78 -5.31
C GLN A 268 -15.47 3.10 -6.20
N VAL A 269 -15.80 1.90 -6.66
CA VAL A 269 -14.96 1.20 -7.64
C VAL A 269 -15.18 1.80 -9.01
N ARG A 270 -14.09 2.18 -9.66
CA ARG A 270 -14.02 2.75 -11.01
C ARG A 270 -13.11 1.86 -11.84
N ILE A 271 -13.67 1.22 -12.86
CA ILE A 271 -13.00 0.24 -13.71
C ILE A 271 -12.37 0.97 -14.89
N ASN A 272 -11.18 0.56 -15.26
CA ASN A 272 -10.54 0.98 -16.49
C ASN A 272 -10.99 0.05 -17.63
N PRO A 273 -11.32 0.55 -18.81
CA PRO A 273 -11.70 -0.28 -19.94
C PRO A 273 -10.64 -1.36 -20.22
N ALA A 274 -11.07 -2.59 -20.41
CA ALA A 274 -10.14 -3.72 -20.59
C ALA A 274 -9.24 -3.53 -21.84
N ASP A 275 -9.76 -2.91 -22.91
CA ASP A 275 -8.96 -2.59 -24.10
C ASP A 275 -7.80 -1.62 -23.78
N GLU A 276 -8.05 -0.61 -22.95
CA GLU A 276 -7.04 0.36 -22.55
C GLU A 276 -5.96 -0.29 -21.66
N VAL A 277 -6.39 -1.17 -20.75
CA VAL A 277 -5.44 -1.93 -19.90
C VAL A 277 -4.56 -2.85 -20.76
N VAL A 278 -5.15 -3.58 -21.70
CA VAL A 278 -4.41 -4.49 -22.59
C VAL A 278 -3.49 -3.70 -23.53
N ALA A 279 -3.94 -2.56 -24.05
CA ALA A 279 -3.09 -1.67 -24.87
C ALA A 279 -1.88 -1.15 -24.08
N GLU A 280 -2.08 -0.80 -22.81
CA GLU A 280 -1.00 -0.40 -21.91
C GLU A 280 -0.01 -1.56 -21.66
N MET A 281 -0.53 -2.76 -21.33
CA MET A 281 0.29 -3.96 -21.16
C MET A 281 1.08 -4.30 -22.44
N ARG A 282 0.48 -4.14 -23.61
CA ARG A 282 1.14 -4.38 -24.91
C ARG A 282 2.35 -3.48 -25.12
N GLN A 283 2.23 -2.18 -24.84
CA GLN A 283 3.36 -1.26 -24.94
C GLN A 283 4.53 -1.68 -24.05
N LEU A 284 4.25 -2.13 -22.83
CA LEU A 284 5.26 -2.62 -21.89
C LEU A 284 5.84 -3.98 -22.34
N TYR A 285 4.98 -4.88 -22.83
CA TYR A 285 5.36 -6.19 -23.35
C TYR A 285 6.33 -6.07 -24.52
N ASP A 286 6.06 -5.15 -25.46
CA ASP A 286 6.91 -4.89 -26.63
C ASP A 286 8.28 -4.31 -26.22
N ARG A 287 8.39 -3.70 -25.03
CA ARG A 287 9.64 -3.27 -24.39
C ARG A 287 10.33 -4.36 -23.56
N GLY A 288 9.82 -5.59 -23.58
CA GLY A 288 10.42 -6.73 -22.90
C GLY A 288 9.86 -7.05 -21.51
N VAL A 289 8.89 -6.29 -21.01
CA VAL A 289 8.24 -6.60 -19.72
C VAL A 289 7.45 -7.89 -19.82
N ARG A 290 7.64 -8.77 -18.84
CA ARG A 290 6.90 -10.03 -18.72
C ARG A 290 6.20 -10.19 -17.38
N ASN A 291 6.61 -9.45 -16.35
CA ASN A 291 6.04 -9.52 -15.00
C ASN A 291 5.16 -8.28 -14.74
N PHE A 292 3.87 -8.50 -14.49
CA PHE A 292 2.87 -7.45 -14.26
C PHE A 292 2.25 -7.57 -12.87
N TRP A 293 2.14 -6.45 -12.16
CA TRP A 293 1.37 -6.35 -10.94
C TRP A 293 0.11 -5.53 -11.18
N PHE A 294 -1.07 -6.13 -11.02
CA PHE A 294 -2.30 -5.33 -11.02
C PHE A 294 -2.41 -4.59 -9.69
N THR A 295 -2.18 -3.27 -9.75
CA THR A 295 -1.99 -2.41 -8.56
C THR A 295 -3.28 -2.04 -7.85
N ASP A 296 -4.37 -2.70 -8.17
CA ASP A 296 -5.69 -2.49 -7.58
C ASP A 296 -5.68 -2.81 -6.09
N ALA A 297 -6.54 -2.13 -5.33
CA ALA A 297 -6.79 -2.50 -3.93
C ALA A 297 -7.27 -3.95 -3.78
N GLN A 298 -8.05 -4.44 -4.75
CA GLN A 298 -8.48 -5.83 -4.93
C GLN A 298 -8.82 -6.06 -6.41
N PHE A 299 -8.28 -7.11 -7.02
CA PHE A 299 -8.54 -7.43 -8.44
C PHE A 299 -10.01 -7.75 -8.70
N ILE A 300 -10.68 -8.46 -7.78
CA ILE A 300 -12.12 -8.75 -7.85
C ILE A 300 -12.78 -8.26 -6.55
N PRO A 301 -13.04 -6.96 -6.41
CA PRO A 301 -13.48 -6.40 -5.12
C PRO A 301 -14.88 -6.85 -4.70
N ALA A 302 -15.76 -7.21 -5.63
CA ALA A 302 -17.08 -7.77 -5.36
C ALA A 302 -17.58 -8.60 -6.56
N ARG A 303 -18.54 -9.47 -6.33
CA ARG A 303 -19.10 -10.39 -7.36
C ARG A 303 -19.62 -9.69 -8.62
N LYS A 304 -20.15 -8.48 -8.48
CA LYS A 304 -20.63 -7.69 -9.63
C LYS A 304 -19.52 -7.23 -10.59
N PHE A 305 -18.25 -7.42 -10.24
CA PHE A 305 -17.08 -7.09 -11.07
C PHE A 305 -16.38 -8.34 -11.62
N ILE A 306 -17.06 -9.50 -11.58
CA ILE A 306 -16.54 -10.76 -12.14
C ILE A 306 -16.44 -10.64 -13.66
N ASP A 307 -17.50 -10.14 -14.31
CA ASP A 307 -17.56 -10.02 -15.76
C ASP A 307 -16.45 -9.10 -16.30
N ASP A 308 -16.16 -8.00 -15.60
CA ASP A 308 -15.03 -7.10 -15.96
C ASP A 308 -13.67 -7.82 -15.85
N ALA A 309 -13.50 -8.69 -14.86
CA ALA A 309 -12.26 -9.45 -14.72
C ALA A 309 -12.14 -10.55 -15.78
N VAL A 310 -13.25 -11.23 -16.10
CA VAL A 310 -13.31 -12.23 -17.19
C VAL A 310 -12.99 -11.57 -18.53
N GLU A 311 -13.61 -10.43 -18.84
CA GLU A 311 -13.33 -9.66 -20.07
C GLU A 311 -11.85 -9.30 -20.19
N LEU A 312 -11.26 -8.76 -19.12
CA LEU A 312 -9.85 -8.39 -19.13
C LEU A 312 -8.94 -9.59 -19.38
N LEU A 313 -9.12 -10.70 -18.66
CA LEU A 313 -8.29 -11.89 -18.81
C LEU A 313 -8.46 -12.52 -20.20
N GLN A 314 -9.68 -12.54 -20.75
CA GLN A 314 -9.92 -13.01 -22.11
C GLN A 314 -9.19 -12.14 -23.14
N LYS A 315 -9.25 -10.80 -23.01
CA LYS A 315 -8.52 -9.88 -23.90
C LYS A 315 -7.01 -10.02 -23.80
N ILE A 316 -6.47 -10.36 -22.62
CA ILE A 316 -5.06 -10.70 -22.46
C ILE A 316 -4.70 -11.94 -23.30
N ILE A 317 -5.54 -12.98 -23.27
CA ILE A 317 -5.36 -14.18 -24.11
C ILE A 317 -5.41 -13.80 -25.60
N ASP A 318 -6.46 -13.09 -26.02
CA ASP A 318 -6.69 -12.70 -27.40
C ASP A 318 -5.59 -11.79 -27.95
N SER A 319 -4.93 -11.04 -27.08
CA SER A 319 -3.77 -10.21 -27.45
C SER A 319 -2.53 -11.00 -27.84
N GLY A 320 -2.44 -12.30 -27.51
CA GLY A 320 -1.29 -13.15 -27.76
C GLY A 320 -0.08 -12.90 -26.85
N MET A 321 -0.24 -12.22 -25.73
CA MET A 321 0.79 -12.12 -24.68
C MET A 321 0.78 -13.39 -23.82
N THR A 322 1.39 -14.46 -24.33
CA THR A 322 1.27 -15.82 -23.76
C THR A 322 2.36 -16.18 -22.74
N ASP A 323 3.43 -15.41 -22.66
CA ASP A 323 4.61 -15.61 -21.81
C ASP A 323 4.73 -14.58 -20.69
N ILE A 324 3.59 -13.98 -20.31
CA ILE A 324 3.55 -13.06 -19.17
C ILE A 324 3.33 -13.80 -17.86
N HIS A 325 3.75 -13.14 -16.79
CA HIS A 325 3.43 -13.49 -15.41
C HIS A 325 2.73 -12.30 -14.75
N TRP A 326 1.73 -12.58 -13.94
CA TRP A 326 1.08 -11.51 -13.22
C TRP A 326 0.67 -11.90 -11.81
N ALA A 327 0.54 -10.87 -10.98
CA ALA A 327 0.13 -10.97 -9.59
C ALA A 327 -0.83 -9.84 -9.24
N ALA A 328 -1.64 -10.05 -8.20
CA ALA A 328 -2.57 -9.04 -7.68
C ALA A 328 -2.99 -9.39 -6.25
N TYR A 329 -3.53 -8.41 -5.52
CA TYR A 329 -4.34 -8.69 -4.34
C TYR A 329 -5.69 -9.25 -4.77
N ILE A 330 -6.00 -10.49 -4.39
CA ILE A 330 -7.19 -11.19 -4.86
C ILE A 330 -8.12 -11.52 -3.69
N ARG A 331 -9.36 -11.13 -3.86
CA ARG A 331 -10.43 -11.52 -2.95
C ARG A 331 -10.93 -12.92 -3.31
N ALA A 332 -10.33 -13.92 -2.69
CA ALA A 332 -10.52 -15.32 -3.05
C ALA A 332 -11.96 -15.84 -2.93
N ASP A 333 -12.82 -15.23 -2.09
CA ASP A 333 -14.24 -15.62 -1.99
C ASP A 333 -15.12 -15.11 -3.16
N ASN A 334 -14.55 -14.31 -4.07
CA ASN A 334 -15.21 -13.88 -5.30
C ASN A 334 -14.79 -14.67 -6.55
N LEU A 335 -13.87 -15.63 -6.44
CA LEU A 335 -13.48 -16.45 -7.58
C LEU A 335 -14.63 -17.34 -8.05
N THR A 336 -14.63 -17.66 -9.35
CA THR A 336 -15.48 -18.66 -10.00
C THR A 336 -14.59 -19.68 -10.73
N PRO A 337 -15.08 -20.89 -11.06
CA PRO A 337 -14.29 -21.84 -11.85
C PRO A 337 -13.79 -21.25 -13.18
N GLU A 338 -14.58 -20.45 -13.86
CA GLU A 338 -14.19 -19.75 -15.09
C GLU A 338 -13.02 -18.79 -14.86
N LEU A 339 -13.10 -17.95 -13.82
CA LEU A 339 -11.98 -17.05 -13.46
C LEU A 339 -10.73 -17.83 -13.11
N CYS A 340 -10.84 -18.92 -12.36
CA CYS A 340 -9.70 -19.76 -12.00
C CYS A 340 -9.00 -20.31 -13.26
N ASP A 341 -9.77 -20.77 -14.24
CA ASP A 341 -9.25 -21.25 -15.52
C ASP A 341 -8.55 -20.14 -16.32
N LEU A 342 -9.17 -18.97 -16.42
CA LEU A 342 -8.57 -17.81 -17.09
C LEU A 342 -7.31 -17.31 -16.37
N MET A 343 -7.31 -17.26 -15.04
CA MET A 343 -6.15 -16.86 -14.25
C MET A 343 -4.95 -17.80 -14.48
N ALA A 344 -5.19 -19.11 -14.51
CA ALA A 344 -4.15 -20.09 -14.80
C ALA A 344 -3.63 -19.96 -16.25
N LYS A 345 -4.52 -19.75 -17.23
CA LYS A 345 -4.16 -19.61 -18.65
C LYS A 345 -3.43 -18.31 -18.97
N THR A 346 -3.67 -17.24 -18.23
CA THR A 346 -3.04 -15.94 -18.45
C THR A 346 -1.71 -15.76 -17.71
N GLY A 347 -1.21 -16.80 -17.03
CA GLY A 347 0.10 -16.76 -16.39
C GLY A 347 0.13 -16.14 -14.99
N MET A 348 -0.97 -16.20 -14.23
CA MET A 348 -0.91 -15.82 -12.81
C MET A 348 0.07 -16.76 -12.08
N ASN A 349 1.13 -16.19 -11.49
CA ASN A 349 2.20 -16.96 -10.83
C ASN A 349 2.36 -16.66 -9.34
N TYR A 350 1.58 -15.72 -8.80
CA TYR A 350 1.58 -15.39 -7.38
C TYR A 350 0.17 -15.07 -6.93
N PHE A 351 -0.34 -15.87 -5.99
CA PHE A 351 -1.69 -15.72 -5.46
C PHE A 351 -1.65 -15.23 -4.02
N GLU A 352 -1.96 -13.96 -3.80
CA GLU A 352 -1.94 -13.35 -2.48
C GLU A 352 -3.35 -13.26 -1.87
N ILE A 353 -3.54 -13.93 -0.73
CA ILE A 353 -4.81 -14.01 0.00
C ILE A 353 -4.72 -13.23 1.31
N GLY A 354 -5.40 -12.12 1.41
CA GLY A 354 -5.41 -11.26 2.61
C GLY A 354 -6.56 -11.58 3.57
N ILE A 355 -6.57 -12.77 4.20
CA ILE A 355 -7.66 -13.15 5.12
C ILE A 355 -7.48 -12.69 6.57
N THR A 356 -6.31 -12.26 6.96
CA THR A 356 -5.93 -11.79 8.30
C THR A 356 -6.04 -12.85 9.39
N SER A 357 -7.10 -13.65 9.44
CA SER A 357 -7.31 -14.75 10.38
C SER A 357 -8.04 -15.92 9.72
N GLY A 358 -7.71 -17.14 10.12
CA GLY A 358 -8.44 -18.35 9.74
C GLY A 358 -9.66 -18.60 10.62
N SER A 359 -10.07 -17.67 11.47
CA SER A 359 -11.30 -17.72 12.27
C SER A 359 -12.40 -16.89 11.64
N GLN A 360 -13.50 -17.51 11.24
CA GLN A 360 -14.64 -16.80 10.66
C GLN A 360 -15.23 -15.73 11.60
N GLU A 361 -15.16 -15.97 12.89
CA GLU A 361 -15.57 -14.98 13.90
C GLU A 361 -14.74 -13.71 13.80
N LEU A 362 -13.41 -13.84 13.79
CA LEU A 362 -12.50 -12.69 13.74
C LEU A 362 -12.57 -11.97 12.41
N VAL A 363 -12.67 -12.68 11.29
CA VAL A 363 -12.87 -12.09 9.97
C VAL A 363 -14.09 -11.17 9.94
N ARG A 364 -15.20 -11.55 10.62
CA ARG A 364 -16.39 -10.70 10.76
C ARG A 364 -16.11 -9.49 11.67
N LYS A 365 -15.47 -9.69 12.83
CA LYS A 365 -15.13 -8.59 13.75
C LYS A 365 -14.20 -7.57 13.12
N MET A 366 -13.27 -8.02 12.30
CA MET A 366 -12.39 -7.17 11.52
C MET A 366 -13.08 -6.52 10.29
N ARG A 367 -14.39 -6.73 10.11
CA ARG A 367 -15.21 -6.17 9.00
C ARG A 367 -14.69 -6.51 7.60
N MET A 368 -14.02 -7.63 7.45
CA MET A 368 -13.41 -8.00 6.16
C MET A 368 -14.44 -8.60 5.19
N GLY A 369 -15.53 -9.14 5.70
CA GLY A 369 -16.64 -9.68 4.90
C GLY A 369 -16.30 -10.96 4.12
N TYR A 370 -15.16 -11.61 4.39
CA TYR A 370 -14.82 -12.91 3.77
C TYR A 370 -15.72 -14.03 4.30
N ASN A 371 -16.03 -14.98 3.40
CA ASN A 371 -16.54 -16.28 3.78
C ASN A 371 -15.41 -17.32 3.63
N LEU A 372 -14.83 -17.76 4.74
CA LEU A 372 -13.67 -18.65 4.74
C LEU A 372 -13.96 -20.02 4.10
N ARG A 373 -15.19 -20.54 4.20
CA ARG A 373 -15.59 -21.80 3.52
C ARG A 373 -15.56 -21.62 2.00
N THR A 374 -16.08 -20.50 1.51
CA THR A 374 -16.05 -20.15 0.07
C THR A 374 -14.61 -19.95 -0.41
N VAL A 375 -13.76 -19.28 0.38
CA VAL A 375 -12.33 -19.13 0.05
C VAL A 375 -11.66 -20.50 -0.14
N LEU A 376 -11.86 -21.46 0.77
CA LEU A 376 -11.28 -22.82 0.62
C LEU A 376 -11.81 -23.54 -0.62
N GLN A 377 -13.10 -23.41 -0.92
CA GLN A 377 -13.67 -24.05 -2.11
C GLN A 377 -13.04 -23.44 -3.38
N ASN A 378 -12.98 -22.13 -3.45
CA ASN A 378 -12.40 -21.44 -4.61
C ASN A 378 -10.88 -21.69 -4.74
N CYS A 379 -10.18 -21.93 -3.63
CA CYS A 379 -8.78 -22.40 -3.68
C CYS A 379 -8.66 -23.80 -4.29
N ARG A 380 -9.61 -24.71 -4.01
CA ARG A 380 -9.65 -26.04 -4.66
C ARG A 380 -9.93 -25.90 -6.16
N ASP A 381 -10.85 -25.02 -6.54
CA ASP A 381 -11.20 -24.76 -7.94
C ASP A 381 -9.99 -24.18 -8.69
N LEU A 382 -9.26 -23.24 -8.09
CA LEU A 382 -8.03 -22.69 -8.66
C LEU A 382 -6.94 -23.75 -8.83
N LYS A 383 -6.75 -24.61 -7.83
CA LYS A 383 -5.82 -25.76 -7.94
C LYS A 383 -6.23 -26.73 -9.04
N ALA A 384 -7.51 -27.02 -9.17
CA ALA A 384 -8.06 -27.87 -10.22
C ALA A 384 -7.88 -27.27 -11.62
N ALA A 385 -7.92 -25.95 -11.75
CA ALA A 385 -7.63 -25.21 -12.98
C ALA A 385 -6.15 -25.24 -13.40
N GLY A 386 -5.27 -25.83 -12.59
CA GLY A 386 -3.85 -26.02 -12.92
C GLY A 386 -2.88 -25.05 -12.25
N PHE A 387 -3.36 -24.12 -11.41
CA PHE A 387 -2.46 -23.24 -10.65
C PHE A 387 -1.53 -24.05 -9.74
N ASN A 388 -0.22 -23.83 -9.87
CA ASN A 388 0.81 -24.58 -9.13
C ASN A 388 1.98 -23.72 -8.65
N ASP A 389 1.78 -22.43 -8.54
CA ASP A 389 2.77 -21.46 -8.10
C ASP A 389 2.58 -21.06 -6.64
N LEU A 390 3.22 -19.99 -6.21
CA LEU A 390 3.24 -19.55 -4.83
C LEU A 390 1.90 -18.98 -4.38
N VAL A 391 1.43 -19.46 -3.22
CA VAL A 391 0.27 -18.92 -2.51
C VAL A 391 0.74 -18.24 -1.23
N SER A 392 0.68 -16.93 -1.18
CA SER A 392 0.94 -16.16 0.04
C SER A 392 -0.35 -15.91 0.81
N VAL A 393 -0.35 -16.25 2.08
CA VAL A 393 -1.52 -16.06 2.94
C VAL A 393 -1.18 -15.08 4.05
N ASN A 394 -1.77 -13.90 3.99
CA ASN A 394 -1.51 -12.83 4.95
C ASN A 394 -2.29 -13.05 6.25
N TYR A 395 -1.56 -13.30 7.33
CA TYR A 395 -2.10 -13.40 8.68
C TYR A 395 -1.65 -12.24 9.55
N SER A 396 -2.56 -11.76 10.38
CA SER A 396 -2.23 -10.89 11.51
C SER A 396 -2.74 -11.54 12.79
N PHE A 397 -1.85 -11.75 13.72
CA PHE A 397 -2.22 -12.25 15.04
C PHE A 397 -2.46 -11.10 16.03
N ASN A 398 -3.14 -11.43 17.13
CA ASN A 398 -3.57 -10.49 18.16
C ASN A 398 -4.54 -9.41 17.64
N VAL A 399 -5.38 -9.77 16.67
CA VAL A 399 -6.45 -8.90 16.19
C VAL A 399 -7.52 -8.67 17.29
N ILE A 400 -8.51 -7.81 17.02
CA ILE A 400 -9.58 -7.54 17.99
C ILE A 400 -10.25 -8.85 18.43
N ASP A 401 -10.34 -9.06 19.74
CA ASP A 401 -10.93 -10.26 20.39
C ASP A 401 -10.20 -11.59 20.07
N GLU A 402 -8.94 -11.52 19.68
CA GLU A 402 -8.11 -12.72 19.52
C GLU A 402 -7.99 -13.47 20.86
N ARG A 403 -8.01 -14.79 20.79
CA ARG A 403 -7.83 -15.68 21.93
C ARG A 403 -7.19 -17.00 21.49
N PRO A 404 -6.67 -17.83 22.40
CA PRO A 404 -6.00 -19.10 22.05
C PRO A 404 -6.84 -19.99 21.14
N GLU A 405 -8.19 -19.98 21.31
CA GLU A 405 -9.09 -20.77 20.45
C GLU A 405 -9.09 -20.28 19.01
N THR A 406 -9.16 -18.98 18.77
CA THR A 406 -9.17 -18.42 17.42
C THR A 406 -7.81 -18.56 16.71
N ILE A 407 -6.72 -18.61 17.49
CA ILE A 407 -5.39 -18.95 16.96
C ILE A 407 -5.35 -20.40 16.48
N ARG A 408 -5.88 -21.35 17.30
CA ARG A 408 -6.00 -22.76 16.90
C ARG A 408 -6.85 -22.92 15.63
N GLN A 409 -7.91 -22.13 15.48
CA GLN A 409 -8.72 -22.10 14.27
C GLN A 409 -7.91 -21.60 13.04
N THR A 410 -7.08 -20.56 13.22
CA THR A 410 -6.22 -20.04 12.17
C THR A 410 -5.18 -21.09 11.73
N ILE A 411 -4.62 -21.84 12.67
CA ILE A 411 -3.70 -22.96 12.36
C ILE A 411 -4.43 -24.04 11.56
N ALA A 412 -5.63 -24.44 11.98
CA ALA A 412 -6.43 -25.46 11.26
C ALA A 412 -6.74 -25.04 9.82
N TYR A 413 -7.08 -23.76 9.64
CA TYR A 413 -7.35 -23.17 8.32
C TYR A 413 -6.11 -23.18 7.43
N HIS A 414 -4.97 -22.78 7.97
CA HIS A 414 -3.69 -22.81 7.26
C HIS A 414 -3.32 -24.23 6.80
N ARG A 415 -3.45 -25.21 7.69
CA ARG A 415 -3.22 -26.61 7.36
C ARG A 415 -4.11 -27.14 6.23
N GLU A 416 -5.32 -26.61 6.10
CA GLU A 416 -6.20 -26.96 4.99
C GLU A 416 -5.72 -26.34 3.66
N LEU A 417 -5.20 -25.13 3.68
CA LEU A 417 -4.59 -24.52 2.49
C LEU A 417 -3.33 -25.30 2.06
N GLU A 418 -2.49 -25.74 3.02
CA GLU A 418 -1.35 -26.60 2.73
C GLU A 418 -1.75 -27.93 2.08
N LYS A 419 -2.89 -28.54 2.48
CA LYS A 419 -3.42 -29.75 1.82
C LYS A 419 -3.88 -29.51 0.39
N ILE A 420 -4.43 -28.31 0.11
CA ILE A 420 -4.90 -27.94 -1.23
C ILE A 420 -3.74 -27.71 -2.19
N PHE A 421 -2.75 -26.90 -1.80
CA PHE A 421 -1.70 -26.43 -2.70
C PHE A 421 -0.36 -27.16 -2.54
N GLY A 422 -0.11 -27.78 -1.38
CA GLY A 422 1.19 -28.29 -0.95
C GLY A 422 1.85 -27.36 0.07
N ALA A 423 2.46 -27.93 1.11
CA ALA A 423 3.08 -27.15 2.19
C ALA A 423 4.28 -26.30 1.71
N ASP A 424 4.96 -26.72 0.65
CA ASP A 424 6.05 -25.98 0.00
C ASP A 424 5.56 -24.78 -0.80
N LYS A 425 4.30 -24.78 -1.24
CA LYS A 425 3.68 -23.73 -2.04
C LYS A 425 2.90 -22.70 -1.23
N VAL A 426 2.54 -22.99 0.02
CA VAL A 426 1.80 -22.07 0.87
C VAL A 426 2.76 -21.35 1.82
N GLU A 427 2.86 -20.04 1.66
CA GLU A 427 3.69 -19.19 2.51
C GLU A 427 2.82 -18.34 3.44
N PRO A 428 2.90 -18.54 4.76
CA PRO A 428 2.21 -17.66 5.71
C PRO A 428 3.01 -16.37 5.89
N ALA A 429 2.50 -15.28 5.35
CA ALA A 429 3.02 -13.94 5.60
C ALA A 429 2.44 -13.41 6.90
N ILE A 430 3.29 -13.26 7.93
CA ILE A 430 2.89 -12.82 9.26
C ILE A 430 3.26 -11.36 9.45
N PHE A 431 2.28 -10.53 9.78
CA PHE A 431 2.51 -9.11 10.06
C PHE A 431 1.64 -8.60 11.21
N PHE A 432 2.10 -7.54 11.83
CA PHE A 432 1.29 -6.78 12.79
C PHE A 432 0.55 -5.66 12.08
N ILE A 433 -0.70 -5.48 12.42
CA ILE A 433 -1.51 -4.39 11.86
C ILE A 433 -0.97 -3.05 12.36
N GLY A 434 -0.65 -2.15 11.42
CA GLY A 434 -0.32 -0.76 11.74
C GLY A 434 -1.56 -0.01 12.23
N LEU A 435 -1.42 0.75 13.31
CA LEU A 435 -2.42 1.71 13.74
C LEU A 435 -2.35 2.94 12.84
N GLN A 436 -3.02 2.86 11.71
CA GLN A 436 -3.04 3.93 10.72
C GLN A 436 -4.11 4.98 11.07
N PRO A 437 -3.85 6.27 10.84
CA PRO A 437 -4.86 7.32 10.95
C PRO A 437 -6.09 7.04 10.08
N HIS A 438 -7.23 7.53 10.51
CA HIS A 438 -8.50 7.48 9.79
C HIS A 438 -9.08 6.07 9.60
N THR A 439 -8.63 5.10 10.40
CA THR A 439 -9.16 3.73 10.38
C THR A 439 -10.08 3.47 11.57
N HIS A 440 -11.04 2.56 11.40
CA HIS A 440 -11.86 2.13 12.53
C HIS A 440 -11.05 1.48 13.67
N LEU A 441 -9.90 0.91 13.36
CA LEU A 441 -9.00 0.35 14.37
C LEU A 441 -8.39 1.46 15.24
N GLU A 442 -8.04 2.60 14.65
CA GLU A 442 -7.59 3.78 15.40
C GLU A 442 -8.70 4.31 16.32
N GLU A 443 -9.92 4.47 15.79
CA GLU A 443 -11.09 4.88 16.59
C GLU A 443 -11.34 3.92 17.76
N PHE A 444 -11.26 2.62 17.49
CA PHE A 444 -11.39 1.58 18.52
C PHE A 444 -10.28 1.70 19.58
N ALA A 445 -9.03 1.93 19.15
CA ALA A 445 -7.90 2.09 20.08
C ALA A 445 -8.03 3.32 20.98
N PHE A 446 -8.61 4.42 20.49
CA PHE A 446 -8.97 5.58 21.33
C PHE A 446 -10.09 5.25 22.31
N LYS A 447 -11.13 4.58 21.85
CA LYS A 447 -12.28 4.19 22.70
C LYS A 447 -11.86 3.27 23.85
N GLU A 448 -10.97 2.32 23.58
CA GLU A 448 -10.43 1.39 24.58
C GLU A 448 -9.29 1.99 25.44
N GLY A 449 -8.94 3.28 25.23
CA GLY A 449 -7.89 3.97 25.99
C GLY A 449 -6.47 3.49 25.69
N ILE A 450 -6.27 2.69 24.64
CA ILE A 450 -4.95 2.26 24.15
C ILE A 450 -4.21 3.46 23.59
N LEU A 451 -4.89 4.26 22.79
CA LEU A 451 -4.44 5.58 22.38
C LEU A 451 -5.05 6.65 23.27
N LYS A 452 -4.29 7.71 23.53
CA LYS A 452 -4.74 8.86 24.34
C LYS A 452 -4.87 10.11 23.48
N PRO A 453 -5.73 11.07 23.87
CA PRO A 453 -5.76 12.38 23.22
C PRO A 453 -4.35 12.97 23.06
N GLY A 454 -4.07 13.55 21.91
CA GLY A 454 -2.74 14.05 21.59
C GLY A 454 -1.74 12.99 21.06
N TYR A 455 -2.18 11.75 20.84
CA TYR A 455 -1.38 10.77 20.12
C TYR A 455 -0.96 11.32 18.74
N ASN A 456 0.32 11.23 18.45
CA ASN A 456 0.85 11.60 17.13
C ASN A 456 1.36 10.34 16.44
N PRO A 457 0.70 9.87 15.37
CA PRO A 457 1.12 8.66 14.65
C PRO A 457 2.48 8.80 13.96
N MET A 458 3.00 10.01 13.79
CA MET A 458 4.35 10.28 13.28
C MET A 458 5.43 10.39 14.38
N SER A 459 5.08 10.21 15.64
CA SER A 459 6.03 10.27 16.74
C SER A 459 6.67 8.90 16.98
N HIS A 460 8.00 8.86 16.87
CA HIS A 460 8.80 7.65 17.07
C HIS A 460 9.38 7.52 18.48
N MET A 461 8.90 8.34 19.42
CA MET A 461 9.35 8.21 20.80
C MET A 461 9.12 6.78 21.30
N PRO A 462 10.06 6.17 22.05
CA PRO A 462 9.98 4.76 22.46
C PRO A 462 8.66 4.36 23.10
N TRP A 463 8.03 5.26 23.86
CA TRP A 463 6.71 5.03 24.46
C TRP A 463 5.55 5.03 23.44
N ASN A 464 5.75 5.62 22.25
CA ASN A 464 4.80 5.57 21.13
C ASN A 464 5.09 4.42 20.18
N ALA A 465 6.34 3.96 20.07
CA ALA A 465 6.71 2.91 19.11
C ALA A 465 5.87 1.63 19.29
N ARG A 466 5.57 1.24 20.54
CA ARG A 466 4.67 0.10 20.81
C ARG A 466 3.24 0.33 20.35
N LYS A 467 2.81 1.59 20.16
CA LYS A 467 1.46 1.96 19.76
C LYS A 467 1.30 2.15 18.26
N LEU A 468 2.40 2.14 17.50
CA LEU A 468 2.35 2.19 16.04
C LEU A 468 1.80 0.90 15.43
N LEU A 469 1.96 -0.22 16.16
CA LEU A 469 1.43 -1.52 15.78
C LEU A 469 0.37 -1.95 16.78
N TRP A 470 -0.68 -2.55 16.26
CA TRP A 470 -1.71 -3.17 17.07
C TRP A 470 -1.19 -4.49 17.63
N ASN A 471 -0.89 -4.53 18.91
CA ASN A 471 -0.50 -5.74 19.65
C ASN A 471 -0.81 -5.61 21.14
N PRO A 472 -2.10 -5.53 21.55
CA PRO A 472 -2.49 -5.31 22.93
C PRO A 472 -2.21 -6.52 23.82
N GLU A 473 -2.03 -6.27 25.13
CA GLU A 473 -2.02 -7.32 26.16
C GLU A 473 -3.46 -7.87 26.38
N PRO A 474 -3.63 -9.12 26.81
CA PRO A 474 -2.59 -10.01 27.36
C PRO A 474 -1.82 -10.83 26.31
N LEU A 475 -2.26 -10.89 25.06
CA LEU A 475 -1.60 -11.69 24.03
C LEU A 475 -0.37 -11.04 23.40
N GLY A 476 -0.19 -9.74 23.56
CA GLY A 476 0.93 -9.00 22.96
C GLY A 476 2.29 -9.57 23.33
N SER A 477 2.51 -9.85 24.62
CA SER A 477 3.74 -10.47 25.11
C SER A 477 3.91 -11.90 24.59
N PHE A 478 2.84 -12.68 24.53
CA PHE A 478 2.86 -14.04 23.99
C PHE A 478 3.29 -14.07 22.53
N PHE A 479 2.67 -13.25 21.68
CA PHE A 479 3.04 -13.18 20.27
C PHE A 479 4.45 -12.63 20.06
N GLY A 480 4.87 -11.65 20.86
CA GLY A 480 6.23 -11.14 20.82
C GLY A 480 7.28 -12.21 21.13
N GLU A 481 7.02 -13.09 22.12
CA GLU A 481 7.88 -14.24 22.42
C GLU A 481 7.89 -15.27 21.28
N VAL A 482 6.74 -15.56 20.67
CA VAL A 482 6.64 -16.47 19.51
C VAL A 482 7.46 -15.93 18.34
N CYS A 483 7.28 -14.67 17.99
CA CYS A 483 8.03 -14.03 16.90
C CYS A 483 9.54 -14.00 17.19
N LEU A 484 9.95 -13.71 18.42
CA LEU A 484 11.36 -13.76 18.80
C LEU A 484 11.95 -15.18 18.69
N GLN A 485 11.18 -16.18 19.04
CA GLN A 485 11.60 -17.58 18.91
C GLN A 485 11.68 -18.01 17.44
N ALA A 486 10.70 -17.67 16.62
CA ALA A 486 10.66 -17.93 15.19
C ALA A 486 11.86 -17.31 14.48
N TRP A 487 12.13 -16.04 14.77
CA TRP A 487 13.28 -15.32 14.24
C TRP A 487 14.63 -16.00 14.55
N ARG A 488 14.74 -16.56 15.75
CA ARG A 488 15.98 -17.27 16.16
C ARG A 488 16.11 -18.66 15.53
N ARG A 489 14.98 -19.32 15.25
CA ARG A 489 15.00 -20.65 14.61
C ARG A 489 15.35 -20.53 13.13
N ASN A 490 14.60 -19.72 12.39
CA ASN A 490 14.82 -19.52 10.96
C ASN A 490 14.29 -18.16 10.49
N PRO A 491 15.15 -17.13 10.39
CA PRO A 491 14.71 -15.82 9.93
C PRO A 491 14.27 -15.79 8.45
N ASN A 492 14.77 -16.72 7.63
CA ASN A 492 14.45 -16.80 6.20
C ASN A 492 13.08 -17.45 5.94
N ASP A 493 12.55 -18.17 6.91
CA ASP A 493 11.23 -18.81 6.84
C ASP A 493 10.40 -18.44 8.08
N PHE A 494 10.44 -17.16 8.42
CA PHE A 494 9.84 -16.60 9.63
C PHE A 494 8.38 -16.98 9.80
N GLY A 495 7.58 -16.86 8.74
CA GLY A 495 6.14 -17.12 8.79
C GLY A 495 5.82 -18.56 9.16
N ARG A 496 6.47 -19.54 8.51
CA ARG A 496 6.27 -20.97 8.83
C ARG A 496 6.73 -21.31 10.24
N GLU A 497 7.84 -20.72 10.71
CA GLU A 497 8.28 -20.91 12.09
C GLU A 497 7.29 -20.34 13.11
N VAL A 498 6.66 -19.18 12.83
CA VAL A 498 5.59 -18.64 13.70
C VAL A 498 4.43 -19.62 13.79
N MET A 499 3.92 -20.09 12.64
CA MET A 499 2.81 -21.05 12.60
C MET A 499 3.13 -22.34 13.36
N LYS A 500 4.32 -22.88 13.16
CA LYS A 500 4.80 -24.09 13.84
C LYS A 500 4.89 -23.91 15.37
N ILE A 501 5.46 -22.79 15.83
CA ILE A 501 5.57 -22.52 17.28
C ILE A 501 4.19 -22.30 17.90
N LEU A 502 3.26 -21.64 17.19
CA LEU A 502 1.89 -21.49 17.66
C LEU A 502 1.20 -22.84 17.81
N GLU A 503 1.37 -23.73 16.83
CA GLU A 503 0.82 -25.10 16.88
C GLU A 503 1.46 -25.94 18.02
N GLU A 504 2.80 -25.88 18.19
CA GLU A 504 3.50 -26.54 19.31
C GLU A 504 2.98 -26.09 20.68
N ARG A 505 2.66 -24.79 20.83
CA ARG A 505 2.24 -24.21 22.12
C ARG A 505 0.75 -24.34 22.41
N LEU A 506 -0.08 -24.25 21.39
CA LEU A 506 -1.53 -24.15 21.54
C LEU A 506 -2.29 -25.36 20.99
N GLY A 507 -1.68 -26.16 20.11
CA GLY A 507 -2.36 -27.18 19.34
C GLY A 507 -3.14 -26.62 18.16
N CYS A 508 -3.96 -27.47 17.54
CA CYS A 508 -4.79 -27.16 16.39
C CYS A 508 -6.26 -27.45 16.70
N ALA A 509 -7.19 -26.62 16.20
CA ALA A 509 -8.63 -26.86 16.29
C ALA A 509 -9.12 -27.77 15.16
N SER A 510 -10.40 -28.12 15.14
CA SER A 510 -11.02 -28.71 13.95
C SER A 510 -11.29 -27.61 12.91
N LEU A 511 -11.21 -27.98 11.62
CA LEU A 511 -11.55 -27.04 10.54
C LEU A 511 -12.99 -26.53 10.66
N GLU A 512 -13.92 -27.37 11.07
CA GLU A 512 -15.34 -26.98 11.23
C GLU A 512 -15.52 -25.86 12.25
N THR A 513 -14.78 -25.87 13.36
CA THR A 513 -14.80 -24.76 14.33
C THR A 513 -14.22 -23.48 13.78
N ALA A 514 -13.24 -23.56 12.86
CA ALA A 514 -12.69 -22.39 12.20
C ALA A 514 -13.70 -21.71 11.26
N LEU A 515 -14.55 -22.50 10.61
CA LEU A 515 -15.49 -22.06 9.59
C LEU A 515 -16.86 -21.63 10.17
N THR A 516 -17.14 -21.95 11.43
CA THR A 516 -18.36 -21.57 12.13
C THR A 516 -18.09 -20.37 13.03
N ALA A 517 -18.76 -19.24 12.74
CA ALA A 517 -18.82 -18.18 13.73
C ALA A 517 -19.99 -18.46 14.68
N PRO A 518 -19.83 -18.26 16.00
CA PRO A 518 -20.93 -18.33 16.94
C PRO A 518 -22.08 -17.46 16.47
N ILE A 519 -23.32 -17.96 16.56
CA ILE A 519 -24.52 -17.14 16.35
C ILE A 519 -24.58 -16.24 17.57
N GLU A 520 -24.12 -14.99 17.46
CA GLU A 520 -24.36 -14.02 18.51
C GLU A 520 -25.88 -13.88 18.69
N PRO A 521 -26.42 -14.03 19.95
CA PRO A 521 -27.78 -13.62 20.20
C PRO A 521 -27.89 -12.13 19.81
N LYS A 522 -28.96 -11.74 19.13
CA LYS A 522 -29.27 -10.40 18.61
C LYS A 522 -29.34 -9.32 19.73
N ALA A 523 -28.30 -9.17 20.51
CA ALA A 523 -28.23 -8.18 21.56
C ALA A 523 -26.84 -7.54 21.58
N LYS A 524 -26.82 -6.31 21.10
CA LYS A 524 -25.69 -5.39 21.01
C LYS A 524 -24.87 -5.49 19.74
N GLN A 525 -25.51 -5.40 18.59
CA GLN A 525 -24.90 -4.64 17.49
C GLN A 525 -24.52 -3.26 18.04
N LEU A 526 -23.30 -2.85 17.75
CA LEU A 526 -22.82 -1.48 17.88
C LEU A 526 -23.75 -0.52 17.06
N ALA A 527 -24.96 -0.32 17.53
CA ALA A 527 -25.85 0.75 17.14
C ALA A 527 -25.30 2.01 17.82
N GLY A 528 -24.61 2.83 17.08
CA GLY A 528 -24.17 4.10 17.57
C GLY A 528 -22.82 4.59 17.07
N ILE A 529 -22.43 4.29 15.82
CA ILE A 529 -21.46 5.09 15.08
C ILE A 529 -21.93 5.12 13.62
N SER A 530 -22.84 6.05 13.34
CA SER A 530 -23.22 6.50 11.98
C SER A 530 -22.24 7.55 11.51
#